data_e4568561c489a0c269384ab20b3d02ae
#
_entry.id   e4568561c489a0c269384ab20b3d02ae
#
_cell.length_a   1.000
_cell.length_b   1.000
_cell.length_c   1.000
_cell.angle_alpha   90.00
_cell.angle_beta   90.00
_cell.angle_gamma   90.00
#
_symmetry.space_group_name_H-M   'P 1'
#
loop_
_entity.id
_entity.type
_entity.pdbx_description
1 polymer ?
#
loop_
_entity_poly.entity_id
_entity_poly.type
_entity_poly.pdbx_seq_one_letter_code
_entity_poly.pdbx_strand_id
1 'polypeptide(L)'
;MSSIARRVYELLVDKAGLNKLPFRSVPYGYVSLEFWLGAIVASAFAWLAISGILLLLYYDYTNPAKANRRLLETKPFFRAILVSHRIAAEIMILGAIAHLLRNFLVGAYGKPREILWIVGVLAGFIALQTAFFGYAAIGDKIAVEAINIGIGFVSSSLGEYFGKAVAALAFDVSEATRYLRVIAIHVAFALILGLLFVLHFTLFEAHGIHLSPKESRWRRELHTVDEKRSDIAPWFPVNFAYILVIAFGV
;
A
#
# COMPACT_ATOMS: atom_id res chain seq x y z
N MET A 1 8.65 -1.80 -31.99
CA MET A 1 8.97 -0.59 -31.19
C MET A 1 9.38 0.51 -32.14
N SER A 2 8.81 1.72 -32.01
CA SER A 2 9.24 2.89 -32.78
C SER A 2 10.70 3.25 -32.44
N SER A 3 11.42 3.92 -33.34
CA SER A 3 12.82 4.34 -33.12
C SER A 3 12.98 5.22 -31.87
N ILE A 4 11.96 6.00 -31.53
CA ILE A 4 11.91 6.87 -30.35
C ILE A 4 11.76 6.01 -29.08
N ALA A 5 10.86 5.02 -29.05
CA ALA A 5 10.67 4.15 -27.92
C ALA A 5 11.94 3.33 -27.60
N ARG A 6 12.67 2.91 -28.63
CA ARG A 6 13.96 2.24 -28.48
C ARG A 6 15.02 3.16 -27.88
N ARG A 7 15.13 4.41 -28.34
CA ARG A 7 16.08 5.40 -27.80
C ARG A 7 15.77 5.74 -26.32
N VAL A 8 14.48 5.90 -25.98
CA VAL A 8 14.05 6.14 -24.60
C VAL A 8 14.39 4.93 -23.72
N TYR A 9 14.14 3.72 -24.20
CA TYR A 9 14.52 2.50 -23.51
C TYR A 9 16.02 2.41 -23.26
N GLU A 10 16.86 2.59 -24.30
CA GLU A 10 18.31 2.59 -24.21
C GLU A 10 18.83 3.68 -23.24
N LEU A 11 18.21 4.88 -23.23
CA LEU A 11 18.61 5.96 -22.38
C LEU A 11 18.22 5.71 -20.90
N LEU A 12 17.02 5.24 -20.63
CA LEU A 12 16.54 4.98 -19.28
C LEU A 12 17.08 3.66 -18.70
N VAL A 13 17.16 2.62 -19.52
CA VAL A 13 17.54 1.28 -19.04
C VAL A 13 19.06 1.12 -19.03
N ASP A 14 19.75 1.48 -20.10
CA ASP A 14 21.19 1.22 -20.20
C ASP A 14 22.03 2.33 -19.56
N LYS A 15 21.75 3.60 -19.84
CA LYS A 15 22.52 4.72 -19.26
C LYS A 15 22.23 4.97 -17.79
N ALA A 16 20.98 4.82 -17.36
CA ALA A 16 20.63 4.90 -15.94
C ALA A 16 20.97 3.64 -15.14
N GLY A 17 21.45 2.59 -15.80
CA GLY A 17 21.82 1.33 -15.14
C GLY A 17 20.63 0.55 -14.61
N LEU A 18 19.41 0.82 -15.09
CA LEU A 18 18.21 0.11 -14.67
C LEU A 18 18.22 -1.36 -15.07
N ASN A 19 19.01 -1.74 -16.09
CA ASN A 19 19.29 -3.12 -16.47
C ASN A 19 20.07 -3.92 -15.40
N LYS A 20 20.69 -3.23 -14.45
CA LYS A 20 21.40 -3.82 -13.31
C LYS A 20 20.52 -4.03 -12.08
N LEU A 21 19.29 -3.49 -12.08
CA LEU A 21 18.34 -3.72 -11.01
C LEU A 21 17.86 -5.18 -11.06
N PRO A 22 17.70 -5.85 -9.92
CA PRO A 22 17.21 -7.21 -9.87
C PRO A 22 15.72 -7.24 -10.24
N PHE A 23 15.42 -7.29 -11.53
CA PHE A 23 14.07 -7.51 -12.03
C PHE A 23 13.68 -8.97 -11.79
N ARG A 24 12.78 -9.20 -10.85
CA ARG A 24 12.25 -10.52 -10.59
C ARG A 24 11.27 -10.91 -11.69
N SER A 25 11.41 -12.14 -12.14
CA SER A 25 10.49 -12.75 -13.08
C SER A 25 9.28 -13.31 -12.35
N VAL A 26 8.09 -13.12 -12.91
CA VAL A 26 6.83 -13.61 -12.34
C VAL A 26 6.43 -14.90 -13.07
N PRO A 27 6.21 -16.00 -12.34
CA PRO A 27 5.72 -17.25 -12.93
C PRO A 27 4.37 -17.04 -13.62
N TYR A 28 4.14 -17.81 -14.71
CA TYR A 28 2.89 -17.76 -15.51
C TYR A 28 2.58 -16.40 -16.15
N GLY A 29 3.54 -15.46 -16.18
CA GLY A 29 3.39 -14.19 -16.86
C GLY A 29 2.31 -13.29 -16.29
N TYR A 30 1.58 -12.58 -17.14
CA TYR A 30 0.63 -11.54 -16.76
C TYR A 30 -0.71 -12.06 -16.23
N VAL A 31 -1.05 -13.32 -16.41
CA VAL A 31 -2.35 -13.90 -16.02
C VAL A 31 -2.38 -14.48 -14.60
N SER A 32 -1.25 -14.54 -13.94
CA SER A 32 -1.15 -15.11 -12.57
C SER A 32 -1.34 -14.03 -11.50
N LEU A 33 -2.57 -13.55 -11.33
CA LEU A 33 -2.93 -12.48 -10.39
C LEU A 33 -2.36 -12.69 -8.98
N GLU A 34 -2.26 -13.93 -8.52
CA GLU A 34 -1.75 -14.26 -7.19
C GLU A 34 -0.32 -13.78 -6.94
N PHE A 35 0.52 -13.75 -7.98
CA PHE A 35 1.90 -13.26 -7.88
C PHE A 35 2.00 -11.73 -7.98
N TRP A 36 0.93 -11.08 -8.48
CA TRP A 36 0.88 -9.63 -8.63
C TRP A 36 0.24 -8.92 -7.44
N LEU A 37 -0.32 -9.64 -6.47
CA LEU A 37 -0.97 -9.04 -5.30
C LEU A 37 -0.07 -8.06 -4.56
N GLY A 38 1.20 -8.40 -4.33
CA GLY A 38 2.17 -7.50 -3.73
C GLY A 38 2.44 -6.25 -4.57
N ALA A 39 2.48 -6.38 -5.90
CA ALA A 39 2.66 -5.27 -6.83
C ALA A 39 1.43 -4.34 -6.84
N ILE A 40 0.23 -4.89 -6.75
CA ILE A 40 -1.02 -4.12 -6.63
C ILE A 40 -1.01 -3.30 -5.35
N VAL A 41 -0.67 -3.91 -4.21
CA VAL A 41 -0.54 -3.21 -2.92
C VAL A 41 0.51 -2.10 -2.98
N ALA A 42 1.68 -2.38 -3.59
CA ALA A 42 2.74 -1.41 -3.78
C ALA A 42 2.31 -0.22 -4.63
N SER A 43 1.59 -0.47 -5.72
CA SER A 43 1.08 0.55 -6.63
C SER A 43 0.02 1.43 -5.96
N ALA A 44 -0.89 0.80 -5.22
CA ALA A 44 -1.89 1.51 -4.42
C ALA A 44 -1.22 2.40 -3.37
N PHE A 45 -0.21 1.89 -2.65
CA PHE A 45 0.55 2.67 -1.67
C PHE A 45 1.28 3.85 -2.31
N ALA A 46 1.93 3.66 -3.46
CA ALA A 46 2.61 4.73 -4.17
C ALA A 46 1.63 5.85 -4.57
N TRP A 47 0.44 5.50 -5.07
CA TRP A 47 -0.60 6.48 -5.39
C TRP A 47 -1.12 7.16 -4.13
N LEU A 48 -1.35 6.43 -3.03
CA LEU A 48 -1.76 6.99 -1.75
C LEU A 48 -0.76 8.02 -1.22
N ALA A 49 0.54 7.76 -1.32
CA ALA A 49 1.57 8.71 -0.92
C ALA A 49 1.51 10.00 -1.76
N ILE A 50 1.44 9.88 -3.09
CA ILE A 50 1.38 11.02 -4.00
C ILE A 50 0.10 11.82 -3.78
N SER A 51 -1.05 11.19 -3.83
CA SER A 51 -2.35 11.83 -3.66
C SER A 51 -2.53 12.41 -2.24
N GLY A 52 -1.99 11.72 -1.22
CA GLY A 52 -2.01 12.18 0.16
C GLY A 52 -1.24 13.49 0.38
N ILE A 53 -0.07 13.64 -0.23
CA ILE A 53 0.71 14.89 -0.20
C ILE A 53 -0.10 16.03 -0.84
N LEU A 54 -0.74 15.79 -2.00
CA LEU A 54 -1.56 16.77 -2.67
C LEU A 54 -2.78 17.17 -1.82
N LEU A 55 -3.45 16.21 -1.18
CA LEU A 55 -4.59 16.47 -0.30
C LEU A 55 -4.18 17.22 0.96
N LEU A 56 -3.01 16.93 1.53
CA LEU A 56 -2.51 17.58 2.74
C LEU A 56 -2.35 19.09 2.55
N LEU A 57 -2.01 19.56 1.34
CA LEU A 57 -1.90 20.99 1.03
C LEU A 57 -3.23 21.76 1.15
N TYR A 58 -4.36 21.04 1.11
CA TYR A 58 -5.71 21.62 1.15
C TYR A 58 -6.51 21.17 2.38
N TYR A 59 -5.89 20.42 3.27
CA TYR A 59 -6.55 19.91 4.46
C TYR A 59 -6.76 21.01 5.50
N ASP A 60 -8.01 21.19 5.90
CA ASP A 60 -8.40 22.11 6.97
C ASP A 60 -8.81 21.32 8.22
N TYR A 61 -7.90 21.25 9.18
CA TYR A 61 -8.14 20.52 10.44
C TYR A 61 -9.15 21.21 11.36
N THR A 62 -9.50 22.49 11.11
CA THR A 62 -10.48 23.21 11.94
C THR A 62 -11.92 22.81 11.58
N ASN A 63 -12.17 22.47 10.31
CA ASN A 63 -13.46 21.98 9.85
C ASN A 63 -13.31 21.03 8.65
N PRO A 64 -12.78 19.81 8.87
CA PRO A 64 -12.46 18.89 7.77
C PRO A 64 -13.69 18.45 6.97
N ALA A 65 -14.84 18.25 7.61
CA ALA A 65 -16.07 17.87 6.91
C ALA A 65 -16.51 18.92 5.88
N LYS A 66 -16.44 20.21 6.25
CA LYS A 66 -16.78 21.34 5.36
C LYS A 66 -15.74 21.48 4.25
N ALA A 67 -14.45 21.37 4.57
CA ALA A 67 -13.36 21.45 3.60
C ALA A 67 -13.47 20.34 2.56
N ASN A 68 -13.65 19.09 2.97
CA ASN A 68 -13.81 17.94 2.09
C ASN A 68 -15.05 18.09 1.18
N ARG A 69 -16.19 18.52 1.74
CA ARG A 69 -17.40 18.80 0.95
C ARG A 69 -17.14 19.86 -0.12
N ARG A 70 -16.48 20.96 0.25
CA ARG A 70 -16.12 22.02 -0.69
C ARG A 70 -15.21 21.50 -1.83
N LEU A 71 -14.22 20.68 -1.52
CA LEU A 71 -13.35 20.07 -2.53
C LEU A 71 -14.16 19.19 -3.51
N LEU A 72 -15.09 18.39 -2.99
CA LEU A 72 -15.95 17.52 -3.80
C LEU A 72 -16.89 18.30 -4.72
N GLU A 73 -17.43 19.44 -4.26
CA GLU A 73 -18.46 20.20 -4.98
C GLU A 73 -17.88 21.21 -5.96
N THR A 74 -16.74 21.86 -5.64
CA THR A 74 -16.27 23.05 -6.37
C THR A 74 -14.98 22.83 -7.16
N LYS A 75 -14.27 21.73 -6.95
CA LYS A 75 -12.93 21.49 -7.52
C LYS A 75 -12.83 20.11 -8.17
N PRO A 76 -13.23 19.94 -9.44
CA PRO A 76 -13.25 18.63 -10.11
C PRO A 76 -11.93 17.86 -10.01
N PHE A 77 -10.79 18.52 -10.16
CA PHE A 77 -9.47 17.92 -10.01
C PHE A 77 -9.26 17.34 -8.60
N PHE A 78 -9.52 18.13 -7.54
CA PHE A 78 -9.36 17.66 -6.17
C PHE A 78 -10.40 16.62 -5.78
N ARG A 79 -11.60 16.69 -6.35
CA ARG A 79 -12.60 15.62 -6.23
C ARG A 79 -12.02 14.29 -6.75
N ALA A 80 -11.42 14.28 -7.94
CA ALA A 80 -10.80 13.09 -8.50
C ALA A 80 -9.67 12.57 -7.60
N ILE A 81 -8.79 13.46 -7.09
CA ILE A 81 -7.71 13.07 -6.17
C ILE A 81 -8.26 12.48 -4.85
N LEU A 82 -9.25 13.11 -4.23
CA LEU A 82 -9.82 12.62 -2.96
C LEU A 82 -10.53 11.27 -3.15
N VAL A 83 -11.31 11.12 -4.21
CA VAL A 83 -12.02 9.87 -4.51
C VAL A 83 -11.03 8.75 -4.83
N SER A 84 -10.04 9.01 -5.70
CA SER A 84 -9.02 8.01 -6.06
C SER A 84 -8.12 7.64 -4.87
N HIS A 85 -7.79 8.58 -3.97
CA HIS A 85 -7.09 8.29 -2.73
C HIS A 85 -7.87 7.30 -1.86
N ARG A 86 -9.17 7.53 -1.67
CA ARG A 86 -10.04 6.64 -0.90
C ARG A 86 -10.11 5.24 -1.53
N ILE A 87 -10.37 5.15 -2.84
CA ILE A 87 -10.47 3.86 -3.53
C ILE A 87 -9.13 3.12 -3.51
N ALA A 88 -8.01 3.83 -3.68
CA ALA A 88 -6.70 3.22 -3.56
C ALA A 88 -6.43 2.66 -2.15
N ALA A 89 -6.95 3.29 -1.08
CA ALA A 89 -6.86 2.76 0.27
C ALA A 89 -7.65 1.44 0.41
N GLU A 90 -8.84 1.36 -0.15
CA GLU A 90 -9.64 0.14 -0.17
C GLU A 90 -8.93 -0.99 -0.96
N ILE A 91 -8.38 -0.67 -2.15
CA ILE A 91 -7.59 -1.61 -2.96
C ILE A 91 -6.35 -2.08 -2.19
N MET A 92 -5.64 -1.17 -1.52
CA MET A 92 -4.45 -1.50 -0.74
C MET A 92 -4.77 -2.48 0.39
N ILE A 93 -5.83 -2.23 1.18
CA ILE A 93 -6.22 -3.08 2.31
C ILE A 93 -6.68 -4.46 1.82
N LEU A 94 -7.60 -4.50 0.84
CA LEU A 94 -8.10 -5.78 0.30
C LEU A 94 -6.98 -6.57 -0.38
N GLY A 95 -6.12 -5.90 -1.13
CA GLY A 95 -4.95 -6.49 -1.76
C GLY A 95 -3.94 -7.02 -0.74
N ALA A 96 -3.69 -6.29 0.35
CA ALA A 96 -2.81 -6.72 1.43
C ALA A 96 -3.36 -7.96 2.16
N ILE A 97 -4.66 -8.02 2.42
CA ILE A 97 -5.32 -9.20 3.01
C ILE A 97 -5.18 -10.41 2.08
N ALA A 98 -5.47 -10.24 0.78
CA ALA A 98 -5.33 -11.30 -0.21
C ALA A 98 -3.86 -11.77 -0.34
N HIS A 99 -2.90 -10.84 -0.34
CA HIS A 99 -1.47 -11.11 -0.38
C HIS A 99 -1.01 -11.89 0.86
N LEU A 100 -1.43 -11.47 2.05
CA LEU A 100 -1.14 -12.14 3.31
C LEU A 100 -1.70 -13.56 3.30
N LEU A 101 -2.99 -13.70 2.94
CA LEU A 101 -3.68 -14.99 2.90
C LEU A 101 -3.02 -15.95 1.91
N ARG A 102 -2.72 -15.50 0.68
CA ARG A 102 -2.00 -16.31 -0.31
C ARG A 102 -0.67 -16.82 0.25
N ASN A 103 0.15 -15.94 0.80
CA ASN A 103 1.45 -16.32 1.34
C ASN A 103 1.36 -17.22 2.57
N PHE A 104 0.34 -17.05 3.39
CA PHE A 104 0.03 -17.97 4.49
C PHE A 104 -0.32 -19.36 3.99
N LEU A 105 -1.25 -19.47 3.04
CA LEU A 105 -1.73 -20.75 2.49
C LEU A 105 -0.63 -21.56 1.79
N VAL A 106 0.34 -20.89 1.17
CA VAL A 106 1.47 -21.58 0.52
C VAL A 106 2.68 -21.82 1.44
N GLY A 107 2.59 -21.43 2.73
CA GLY A 107 3.66 -21.64 3.71
C GLY A 107 4.87 -20.70 3.54
N ALA A 108 4.67 -19.51 2.97
CA ALA A 108 5.76 -18.55 2.73
C ALA A 108 6.37 -17.93 4.01
N TYR A 109 5.82 -18.24 5.18
CA TYR A 109 6.32 -17.84 6.49
C TYR A 109 7.49 -18.72 7.00
N GLY A 110 7.75 -19.86 6.35
CA GLY A 110 8.83 -20.77 6.73
C GLY A 110 10.21 -20.27 6.36
N LYS A 111 11.23 -20.96 6.90
CA LYS A 111 12.66 -20.64 6.65
C LYS A 111 12.98 -20.58 5.14
N PRO A 112 13.79 -19.61 4.73
CA PRO A 112 14.48 -18.54 5.49
C PRO A 112 13.72 -17.20 5.50
N ARG A 113 12.37 -17.20 5.42
CA ARG A 113 11.52 -16.02 5.15
C ARG A 113 10.78 -15.49 6.38
N GLU A 114 11.13 -15.96 7.58
CA GLU A 114 10.45 -15.60 8.82
C GLU A 114 10.42 -14.08 9.05
N ILE A 115 11.56 -13.41 8.85
CA ILE A 115 11.67 -11.97 9.03
C ILE A 115 10.83 -11.24 7.97
N LEU A 116 10.88 -11.67 6.71
CA LEU A 116 10.05 -11.13 5.63
C LEU A 116 8.56 -11.22 5.98
N TRP A 117 8.13 -12.36 6.53
CA TRP A 117 6.76 -12.59 6.97
C TRP A 117 6.35 -11.65 8.12
N ILE A 118 7.18 -11.58 9.17
CA ILE A 118 6.91 -10.71 10.34
C ILE A 118 6.80 -9.24 9.91
N VAL A 119 7.73 -8.75 9.08
CA VAL A 119 7.69 -7.38 8.54
C VAL A 119 6.43 -7.15 7.70
N GLY A 120 6.01 -8.14 6.90
CA GLY A 120 4.78 -8.07 6.11
C GLY A 120 3.52 -7.98 6.98
N VAL A 121 3.43 -8.79 8.04
CA VAL A 121 2.30 -8.74 9.00
C VAL A 121 2.26 -7.40 9.73
N LEU A 122 3.42 -6.91 10.18
CA LEU A 122 3.52 -5.61 10.84
C LEU A 122 3.13 -4.47 9.89
N ALA A 123 3.58 -4.51 8.63
CA ALA A 123 3.17 -3.55 7.61
C ALA A 123 1.64 -3.57 7.38
N GLY A 124 1.03 -4.75 7.32
CA GLY A 124 -0.42 -4.90 7.22
C GLY A 124 -1.16 -4.28 8.41
N PHE A 125 -0.67 -4.48 9.63
CA PHE A 125 -1.22 -3.85 10.83
C PHE A 125 -1.12 -2.32 10.79
N ILE A 126 0.04 -1.78 10.43
CA ILE A 126 0.24 -0.33 10.29
C ILE A 126 -0.62 0.25 9.17
N ALA A 127 -0.82 -0.49 8.06
CA ALA A 127 -1.71 -0.08 6.97
C ALA A 127 -3.17 0.08 7.46
N LEU A 128 -3.67 -0.84 8.29
CA LEU A 128 -5.00 -0.74 8.90
C LEU A 128 -5.13 0.49 9.81
N GLN A 129 -4.10 0.77 10.64
CA GLN A 129 -4.09 1.96 11.47
C GLN A 129 -4.05 3.24 10.62
N THR A 130 -3.23 3.25 9.57
CA THR A 130 -3.16 4.37 8.62
C THR A 130 -4.53 4.62 7.99
N ALA A 131 -5.21 3.57 7.52
CA ALA A 131 -6.55 3.68 6.93
C ALA A 131 -7.59 4.20 7.94
N PHE A 132 -7.55 3.72 9.19
CA PHE A 132 -8.44 4.18 10.25
C PHE A 132 -8.28 5.69 10.52
N PHE A 133 -7.04 6.16 10.72
CA PHE A 133 -6.81 7.58 10.98
C PHE A 133 -7.09 8.46 9.74
N GLY A 134 -6.86 7.95 8.51
CA GLY A 134 -7.25 8.63 7.28
C GLY A 134 -8.76 8.79 7.15
N TYR A 135 -9.51 7.75 7.52
CA TYR A 135 -10.96 7.80 7.56
C TYR A 135 -11.47 8.78 8.66
N ALA A 136 -10.90 8.72 9.85
CA ALA A 136 -11.19 9.62 10.95
C ALA A 136 -10.95 11.10 10.60
N ALA A 137 -9.95 11.38 9.73
CA ALA A 137 -9.62 12.73 9.27
C ALA A 137 -10.67 13.35 8.33
N ILE A 138 -11.65 12.59 7.83
CA ILE A 138 -12.76 13.13 7.02
C ILE A 138 -13.65 14.06 7.84
N GLY A 139 -13.86 13.76 9.12
CA GLY A 139 -14.58 14.61 10.06
C GLY A 139 -16.10 14.63 9.88
N ASP A 140 -16.67 13.72 9.09
CA ASP A 140 -18.13 13.56 8.99
C ASP A 140 -18.70 12.81 10.20
N LYS A 141 -20.02 12.62 10.25
CA LYS A 141 -20.68 11.95 11.38
C LYS A 141 -20.16 10.55 11.63
N ILE A 142 -19.87 9.78 10.57
CA ILE A 142 -19.38 8.40 10.67
C ILE A 142 -17.93 8.39 11.17
N ALA A 143 -17.10 9.35 10.72
CA ALA A 143 -15.74 9.53 11.20
C ALA A 143 -15.70 9.88 12.71
N VAL A 144 -16.63 10.71 13.18
CA VAL A 144 -16.77 11.04 14.63
C VAL A 144 -17.10 9.77 15.42
N GLU A 145 -18.04 8.96 14.97
CA GLU A 145 -18.39 7.69 15.63
C GLU A 145 -17.22 6.70 15.60
N ALA A 146 -16.47 6.62 14.50
CA ALA A 146 -15.26 5.82 14.43
C ALA A 146 -14.19 6.25 15.46
N ILE A 147 -14.02 7.56 15.65
CA ILE A 147 -13.14 8.11 16.71
C ILE A 147 -13.64 7.69 18.10
N ASN A 148 -14.93 7.81 18.38
CA ASN A 148 -15.52 7.42 19.66
C ASN A 148 -15.31 5.93 19.95
N ILE A 149 -15.51 5.06 18.96
CA ILE A 149 -15.20 3.62 19.04
C ILE A 149 -13.72 3.40 19.31
N GLY A 150 -12.83 4.10 18.58
CA GLY A 150 -11.39 4.03 18.78
C GLY A 150 -10.94 4.43 20.19
N ILE A 151 -11.50 5.52 20.73
CA ILE A 151 -11.27 5.96 22.12
C ILE A 151 -11.71 4.88 23.10
N GLY A 152 -12.93 4.34 22.93
CA GLY A 152 -13.46 3.26 23.77
C GLY A 152 -12.61 2.02 23.74
N PHE A 153 -12.20 1.58 22.55
CA PHE A 153 -11.35 0.41 22.36
C PHE A 153 -9.98 0.56 23.03
N VAL A 154 -9.29 1.69 22.81
CA VAL A 154 -7.97 1.95 23.40
C VAL A 154 -8.08 2.05 24.92
N SER A 155 -9.09 2.75 25.43
CA SER A 155 -9.31 2.93 26.86
C SER A 155 -9.59 1.60 27.56
N SER A 156 -10.38 0.69 26.95
CA SER A 156 -10.70 -0.61 27.53
C SER A 156 -9.56 -1.61 27.41
N SER A 157 -8.84 -1.62 26.27
CA SER A 157 -7.82 -2.64 25.98
C SER A 157 -6.51 -2.42 26.73
N LEU A 158 -6.11 -1.15 26.97
CA LEU A 158 -4.87 -0.78 27.63
C LEU A 158 -5.01 -0.47 29.12
N GLY A 159 -6.20 -0.66 29.68
CA GLY A 159 -6.54 -0.33 31.05
C GLY A 159 -6.90 1.13 31.26
N GLU A 160 -7.58 1.42 32.37
CA GLU A 160 -8.26 2.71 32.56
C GLU A 160 -7.32 3.92 32.50
N TYR A 161 -6.19 3.88 33.18
CA TYR A 161 -5.26 5.03 33.23
C TYR A 161 -4.47 5.18 31.94
N PHE A 162 -3.77 4.12 31.53
CA PHE A 162 -2.90 4.16 30.36
C PHE A 162 -3.70 4.30 29.08
N GLY A 163 -4.81 3.56 28.95
CA GLY A 163 -5.69 3.64 27.78
C GLY A 163 -6.31 5.01 27.60
N LYS A 164 -6.79 5.64 28.68
CA LYS A 164 -7.30 7.03 28.65
C LYS A 164 -6.21 8.03 28.26
N ALA A 165 -4.96 7.87 28.77
CA ALA A 165 -3.85 8.73 28.40
C ALA A 165 -3.51 8.62 26.91
N VAL A 166 -3.43 7.40 26.38
CA VAL A 166 -3.18 7.15 24.93
C VAL A 166 -4.33 7.70 24.07
N ALA A 167 -5.58 7.49 24.47
CA ALA A 167 -6.74 8.02 23.75
C ALA A 167 -6.75 9.57 23.76
N ALA A 168 -6.44 10.20 24.89
CA ALA A 168 -6.34 11.65 24.99
C ALA A 168 -5.21 12.22 24.13
N LEU A 169 -4.06 11.51 24.06
CA LEU A 169 -2.95 11.89 23.18
C LEU A 169 -3.33 11.81 21.71
N ALA A 170 -3.98 10.70 21.30
CA ALA A 170 -4.29 10.43 19.89
C ALA A 170 -5.47 11.28 19.37
N PHE A 171 -6.52 11.49 20.17
CA PHE A 171 -7.78 12.04 19.68
C PHE A 171 -8.15 13.40 20.26
N ASP A 172 -7.40 13.93 21.21
CA ASP A 172 -7.70 15.19 21.91
C ASP A 172 -9.16 15.32 22.42
N VAL A 173 -9.35 15.01 23.68
CA VAL A 173 -10.68 15.05 24.32
C VAL A 173 -11.30 16.46 24.30
N SER A 174 -10.46 17.53 24.22
CA SER A 174 -10.91 18.92 24.16
C SER A 174 -11.50 19.36 22.82
N GLU A 175 -11.39 18.48 21.79
CA GLU A 175 -11.84 18.72 20.40
C GLU A 175 -11.08 19.79 19.63
N ALA A 176 -10.41 20.73 20.28
CA ALA A 176 -9.77 21.89 19.64
C ALA A 176 -8.67 21.50 18.64
N THR A 177 -7.89 20.43 18.95
CA THR A 177 -6.81 19.97 18.10
C THR A 177 -7.02 18.54 17.59
N ARG A 178 -8.21 17.97 17.75
CA ARG A 178 -8.54 16.58 17.41
C ARG A 178 -8.11 16.22 16.01
N TYR A 179 -8.56 16.94 15.01
CA TYR A 179 -8.28 16.62 13.61
C TYR A 179 -6.82 16.92 13.20
N LEU A 180 -6.18 17.88 13.86
CA LEU A 180 -4.74 18.10 13.68
C LEU A 180 -3.95 16.87 14.16
N ARG A 181 -4.30 16.29 15.31
CA ARG A 181 -3.67 15.07 15.83
C ARG A 181 -3.96 13.86 14.96
N VAL A 182 -5.22 13.69 14.58
CA VAL A 182 -5.66 12.58 13.71
C VAL A 182 -4.89 12.58 12.37
N ILE A 183 -4.78 13.74 11.70
CA ILE A 183 -4.04 13.82 10.44
C ILE A 183 -2.52 13.65 10.64
N ALA A 184 -1.97 14.18 11.72
CA ALA A 184 -0.56 14.00 12.05
C ALA A 184 -0.21 12.53 12.28
N ILE A 185 -1.07 11.78 12.99
CA ILE A 185 -0.90 10.35 13.23
C ILE A 185 -1.07 9.57 11.92
N HIS A 186 -2.05 9.94 11.08
CA HIS A 186 -2.20 9.35 9.75
C HIS A 186 -0.92 9.46 8.92
N VAL A 187 -0.34 10.65 8.85
CA VAL A 187 0.92 10.91 8.13
C VAL A 187 2.09 10.15 8.76
N ALA A 188 2.18 10.13 10.09
CA ALA A 188 3.24 9.38 10.79
C ALA A 188 3.15 7.87 10.49
N PHE A 189 1.97 7.28 10.54
CA PHE A 189 1.78 5.87 10.17
C PHE A 189 2.05 5.61 8.69
N ALA A 190 1.70 6.54 7.79
CA ALA A 190 2.04 6.42 6.37
C ALA A 190 3.56 6.42 6.14
N LEU A 191 4.33 7.25 6.87
CA LEU A 191 5.78 7.25 6.83
C LEU A 191 6.38 5.95 7.38
N ILE A 192 5.88 5.46 8.51
CA ILE A 192 6.30 4.17 9.10
C ILE A 192 6.00 3.04 8.12
N LEU A 193 4.79 3.04 7.51
CA LEU A 193 4.41 2.07 6.49
C LEU A 193 5.35 2.11 5.28
N GLY A 194 5.75 3.30 4.84
CA GLY A 194 6.74 3.48 3.77
C GLY A 194 8.10 2.85 4.10
N LEU A 195 8.60 3.05 5.34
CA LEU A 195 9.84 2.41 5.80
C LEU A 195 9.71 0.89 5.85
N LEU A 196 8.59 0.38 6.39
CA LEU A 196 8.32 -1.06 6.43
C LEU A 196 8.17 -1.65 5.01
N PHE A 197 7.59 -0.89 4.09
CA PHE A 197 7.48 -1.29 2.69
C PHE A 197 8.85 -1.44 2.04
N VAL A 198 9.76 -0.46 2.23
CA VAL A 198 11.14 -0.54 1.70
C VAL A 198 11.87 -1.74 2.29
N LEU A 199 11.76 -1.97 3.60
CA LEU A 199 12.36 -3.13 4.26
C LEU A 199 11.78 -4.45 3.73
N HIS A 200 10.45 -4.55 3.62
CA HIS A 200 9.75 -5.73 3.11
C HIS A 200 10.16 -6.03 1.67
N PHE A 201 10.23 -5.01 0.82
CA PHE A 201 10.67 -5.15 -0.56
C PHE A 201 12.14 -5.59 -0.66
N THR A 202 13.03 -5.02 0.15
CA THR A 202 14.45 -5.42 0.18
C THR A 202 14.60 -6.89 0.60
N LEU A 203 13.85 -7.32 1.61
CA LEU A 203 13.84 -8.74 2.04
C LEU A 203 13.23 -9.65 0.97
N PHE A 204 12.20 -9.19 0.27
CA PHE A 204 11.62 -9.92 -0.87
C PHE A 204 12.64 -10.06 -2.00
N GLU A 205 13.39 -9.01 -2.35
CA GLU A 205 14.44 -9.08 -3.36
C GLU A 205 15.54 -10.08 -2.97
N ALA A 206 15.88 -10.17 -1.69
CA ALA A 206 16.87 -11.15 -1.21
C ALA A 206 16.37 -12.60 -1.32
N HIS A 207 15.07 -12.85 -1.03
CA HIS A 207 14.53 -14.23 -0.96
C HIS A 207 13.77 -14.67 -2.22
N GLY A 208 13.33 -13.75 -3.07
CA GLY A 208 12.53 -14.00 -4.29
C GLY A 208 11.09 -14.47 -4.00
N ILE A 209 10.38 -14.87 -5.06
CA ILE A 209 9.00 -15.37 -4.99
C ILE A 209 8.95 -16.76 -4.35
N HIS A 210 8.04 -16.96 -3.39
CA HIS A 210 7.76 -18.29 -2.85
C HIS A 210 6.77 -19.03 -3.76
N LEU A 211 7.19 -20.23 -4.20
CA LEU A 211 6.37 -21.12 -5.02
C LEU A 211 5.77 -22.22 -4.14
N SER A 212 4.52 -22.57 -4.39
CA SER A 212 3.93 -23.77 -3.80
C SER A 212 4.65 -25.04 -4.29
N PRO A 213 4.49 -26.18 -3.61
CA PRO A 213 5.08 -27.45 -4.07
C PRO A 213 4.69 -27.82 -5.51
N LYS A 214 3.46 -27.51 -5.92
CA LYS A 214 2.96 -27.74 -7.29
C LYS A 214 3.68 -26.87 -8.31
N GLU A 215 3.83 -25.58 -8.00
CA GLU A 215 4.53 -24.60 -8.86
C GLU A 215 6.03 -24.87 -8.92
N SER A 216 6.63 -25.35 -7.83
CA SER A 216 8.03 -25.76 -7.79
C SER A 216 8.31 -26.99 -8.66
N ARG A 217 7.33 -27.91 -8.78
CA ARG A 217 7.40 -29.04 -9.70
C ARG A 217 7.32 -28.59 -11.15
N TRP A 218 6.34 -27.74 -11.47
CA TRP A 218 6.17 -27.14 -12.79
C TRP A 218 7.43 -26.37 -13.25
N ARG A 219 8.05 -25.59 -12.36
CA ARG A 219 9.29 -24.88 -12.66
C ARG A 219 10.44 -25.81 -13.00
N ARG A 220 10.55 -26.95 -12.32
CA ARG A 220 11.57 -27.97 -12.64
C ARG A 220 11.33 -28.60 -14.00
N GLU A 221 10.08 -28.85 -14.36
CA GLU A 221 9.69 -29.37 -15.65
C GLU A 221 9.99 -28.40 -16.80
N LEU A 222 9.79 -27.09 -16.58
CA LEU A 222 10.13 -26.06 -17.57
C LEU A 222 11.64 -25.88 -17.80
N HIS A 223 12.46 -26.03 -16.78
CA HIS A 223 13.91 -25.93 -16.92
C HIS A 223 14.51 -27.07 -17.78
N THR A 224 13.75 -28.12 -18.02
CA THR A 224 14.13 -29.20 -18.94
C THR A 224 13.68 -28.98 -20.39
N VAL A 225 12.89 -27.93 -20.68
CA VAL A 225 12.19 -27.71 -21.97
C VAL A 225 12.41 -26.31 -22.56
N ASP A 226 13.47 -25.63 -22.39
CA ASP A 226 13.78 -24.33 -23.03
C ASP A 226 13.76 -23.10 -22.11
N GLU A 227 14.94 -22.59 -21.79
CA GLU A 227 15.17 -21.33 -21.07
C GLU A 227 14.71 -20.06 -21.82
N LYS A 228 14.11 -20.20 -22.99
CA LYS A 228 13.75 -19.09 -23.90
C LYS A 228 12.26 -18.76 -23.95
N ARG A 229 11.41 -19.37 -23.15
CA ARG A 229 9.97 -19.12 -23.24
C ARG A 229 9.50 -17.97 -22.38
N SER A 230 8.79 -17.08 -23.05
CA SER A 230 8.18 -15.81 -22.66
C SER A 230 7.11 -15.85 -21.56
N ASP A 231 7.03 -16.89 -20.73
CA ASP A 231 6.03 -17.01 -19.66
C ASP A 231 6.44 -16.29 -18.39
N ILE A 232 7.50 -15.48 -18.48
CA ILE A 232 8.06 -14.69 -17.39
C ILE A 232 7.86 -13.23 -17.71
N ALA A 233 7.01 -12.55 -16.94
CA ALA A 233 6.79 -11.13 -17.08
C ALA A 233 7.74 -10.32 -16.19
N PRO A 234 8.41 -9.29 -16.71
CA PRO A 234 9.17 -8.38 -15.87
C PRO A 234 8.25 -7.61 -14.94
N TRP A 235 8.58 -7.61 -13.65
CA TRP A 235 7.75 -6.98 -12.60
C TRP A 235 7.51 -5.49 -12.81
N PHE A 236 8.56 -4.74 -13.19
CA PHE A 236 8.52 -3.27 -13.27
C PHE A 236 7.47 -2.71 -14.24
N PRO A 237 7.39 -3.11 -15.52
CA PRO A 237 6.42 -2.51 -16.45
C PRO A 237 4.97 -2.78 -16.03
N VAL A 238 4.69 -3.95 -15.47
CA VAL A 238 3.34 -4.32 -15.02
C VAL A 238 2.97 -3.56 -13.77
N ASN A 239 3.91 -3.38 -12.83
CA ASN A 239 3.68 -2.57 -11.63
C ASN A 239 3.35 -1.11 -11.98
N PHE A 240 4.05 -0.54 -12.96
CA PHE A 240 3.75 0.81 -13.45
C PHE A 240 2.35 0.90 -14.09
N ALA A 241 1.94 -0.12 -14.84
CA ALA A 241 0.58 -0.21 -15.38
C ALA A 241 -0.47 -0.26 -14.27
N TYR A 242 -0.25 -0.99 -13.18
CA TYR A 242 -1.15 -0.99 -12.03
C TYR A 242 -1.26 0.39 -11.35
N ILE A 243 -0.15 1.13 -11.22
CA ILE A 243 -0.19 2.51 -10.70
C ILE A 243 -1.11 3.37 -11.59
N LEU A 244 -0.96 3.29 -12.91
CA LEU A 244 -1.79 4.06 -13.84
C LEU A 244 -3.27 3.67 -13.75
N VAL A 245 -3.58 2.37 -13.66
CA VAL A 245 -4.97 1.91 -13.52
C VAL A 245 -5.57 2.39 -12.20
N ILE A 246 -4.85 2.32 -11.09
CA ILE A 246 -5.32 2.79 -9.79
C ILE A 246 -5.51 4.32 -9.78
N ALA A 247 -4.61 5.05 -10.45
CA ALA A 247 -4.65 6.52 -10.47
C ALA A 247 -5.75 7.08 -11.37
N PHE A 248 -6.00 6.45 -12.52
CA PHE A 248 -6.82 7.02 -13.59
C PHE A 248 -7.98 6.12 -14.02
N GLY A 249 -8.04 4.88 -13.56
CA GLY A 249 -9.09 3.92 -13.90
C GLY A 249 -10.35 4.01 -13.03
N VAL A 250 -10.45 5.02 -12.18
CA VAL A 250 -11.55 5.23 -11.19
C VAL A 250 -12.44 6.40 -11.56
#